data_759f9816f053c99f604a52151af1fe4a
#
_entry.id   759f9816f053c99f604a52151af1fe4a
#
_cell.length_a   1.000
_cell.length_b   1.000
_cell.length_c   1.000
_cell.angle_alpha   90.00
_cell.angle_beta   90.00
_cell.angle_gamma   90.00
#
_symmetry.space_group_name_H-M   'P 1'
#
loop_
_entity.id
_entity.type
_entity.pdbx_description
1 polymer ?
#
loop_
_entity_poly.entity_id
_entity_poly.type
_entity_poly.pdbx_seq_one_letter_code
_entity_poly.pdbx_strand_id
1 'polypeptide(L)'
;MPLLPSRNCLAAAVATPMTSDLRPDSKRMIEFVHYLFSQGVDGITIFGTTGEGPEFSVSDRMATLDALISAGIEPQRIMVSIGALAFEDSVTLLRHATGQGVYGCLLMTPCMYRGGITDDGVFEFYRQIIERGGRDDLRLFVYNFPDISGVTISLRMLRRLAEKYPRNIIGVKDSGGDPDLTRQYILSFSEMSIFTGNEIDLPELNPLGLTGTVCGLANIMPTFMRTLTDTANSYEGRPLVEALRAADAILSRYPFIPSAKAIIADTMSDRNWLRLMPPMVQPPAPQSAQMVDAYRRWEQGAAELLPAAPEIAVHSNVTPIRIA
;
A
#
# COMPACT_ATOMS: atom_id res chain seq x y z
N MET A 1 -8.46 18.43 7.49
CA MET A 1 -9.34 17.42 6.89
C MET A 1 -8.47 16.31 6.37
N PRO A 2 -8.78 15.02 6.56
CA PRO A 2 -7.98 13.97 5.96
C PRO A 2 -8.04 14.09 4.43
N LEU A 3 -6.89 14.00 3.76
CA LEU A 3 -6.79 14.09 2.30
C LEU A 3 -7.21 12.78 1.59
N LEU A 4 -7.19 11.66 2.31
CA LEU A 4 -7.65 10.39 1.73
C LEU A 4 -9.18 10.33 1.77
N PRO A 5 -9.80 9.92 0.64
CA PRO A 5 -11.25 9.78 0.58
C PRO A 5 -11.76 8.69 1.53
N SER A 6 -12.98 8.86 2.03
CA SER A 6 -13.64 7.88 2.91
C SER A 6 -14.24 6.69 2.15
N ARG A 7 -14.30 6.76 0.83
CA ARG A 7 -14.79 5.69 -0.08
C ARG A 7 -13.99 5.69 -1.37
N ASN A 8 -13.89 4.53 -1.99
CA ASN A 8 -13.17 4.31 -3.23
C ASN A 8 -11.72 4.81 -3.18
N CYS A 9 -11.11 4.78 -1.98
CA CYS A 9 -9.72 5.20 -1.81
C CYS A 9 -8.78 4.19 -2.47
N LEU A 10 -7.90 4.68 -3.35
CA LEU A 10 -6.81 3.92 -3.92
C LEU A 10 -5.49 4.35 -3.29
N ALA A 11 -4.93 3.52 -2.44
CA ALA A 11 -3.60 3.72 -1.88
C ALA A 11 -2.61 2.68 -2.43
N ALA A 12 -1.48 3.12 -2.94
CA ALA A 12 -0.45 2.21 -3.40
C ALA A 12 0.42 1.72 -2.23
N ALA A 13 0.58 0.40 -2.09
CA ALA A 13 1.64 -0.18 -1.25
C ALA A 13 2.96 -0.09 -2.02
N VAL A 14 3.68 1.00 -1.86
CA VAL A 14 4.80 1.40 -2.75
C VAL A 14 5.98 0.44 -2.63
N ALA A 15 6.47 -0.05 -3.76
CA ALA A 15 7.74 -0.75 -3.85
C ALA A 15 8.90 0.22 -3.55
N THR A 16 9.89 -0.22 -2.79
CA THR A 16 11.03 0.63 -2.43
C THR A 16 12.16 0.49 -3.46
N PRO A 17 12.50 1.57 -4.19
CA PRO A 17 13.69 1.59 -5.03
C PRO A 17 14.94 1.59 -4.15
N MET A 18 16.03 0.98 -4.64
CA MET A 18 17.26 0.82 -3.86
C MET A 18 18.48 1.38 -4.59
N THR A 19 19.38 1.92 -3.80
CA THR A 19 20.75 2.25 -4.21
C THR A 19 21.59 0.98 -4.44
N SER A 20 22.82 1.12 -4.91
CA SER A 20 23.73 -0.05 -5.12
C SER A 20 24.12 -0.76 -3.83
N ASP A 21 24.08 -0.08 -2.70
CA ASP A 21 24.34 -0.60 -1.36
C ASP A 21 23.07 -1.03 -0.60
N LEU A 22 21.97 -1.25 -1.35
CA LEU A 22 20.68 -1.77 -0.88
C LEU A 22 19.99 -0.86 0.16
N ARG A 23 20.27 0.43 0.16
CA ARG A 23 19.50 1.40 0.96
C ARG A 23 18.34 1.98 0.13
N PRO A 24 17.28 2.50 0.76
CA PRO A 24 16.21 3.16 0.02
C PRO A 24 16.77 4.33 -0.82
N ASP A 25 16.39 4.41 -2.08
CA ASP A 25 16.69 5.52 -2.96
C ASP A 25 15.56 6.55 -2.91
N SER A 26 15.67 7.49 -1.99
CA SER A 26 14.63 8.50 -1.76
C SER A 26 14.33 9.34 -3.00
N LYS A 27 15.35 9.63 -3.85
CA LYS A 27 15.13 10.41 -5.07
C LYS A 27 14.21 9.67 -6.05
N ARG A 28 14.53 8.41 -6.35
CA ARG A 28 13.67 7.57 -7.21
C ARG A 28 12.30 7.36 -6.62
N MET A 29 12.22 7.22 -5.31
CA MET A 29 10.94 7.05 -4.61
C MET A 29 10.06 8.28 -4.75
N ILE A 30 10.60 9.48 -4.60
CA ILE A 30 9.89 10.75 -4.80
C ILE A 30 9.35 10.84 -6.25
N GLU A 31 10.20 10.60 -7.25
CA GLU A 31 9.82 10.62 -8.67
C GLU A 31 8.67 9.62 -8.94
N PHE A 32 8.77 8.43 -8.40
CA PHE A 32 7.76 7.38 -8.56
C PHE A 32 6.45 7.71 -7.85
N VAL A 33 6.50 8.28 -6.65
CA VAL A 33 5.29 8.72 -5.92
C VAL A 33 4.55 9.81 -6.68
N HIS A 34 5.27 10.78 -7.26
CA HIS A 34 4.65 11.79 -8.12
C HIS A 34 4.02 11.16 -9.37
N TYR A 35 4.68 10.19 -9.98
CA TYR A 35 4.09 9.41 -11.08
C TYR A 35 2.78 8.73 -10.63
N LEU A 36 2.77 8.00 -9.52
CA LEU A 36 1.57 7.33 -9.02
C LEU A 36 0.42 8.33 -8.79
N PHE A 37 0.70 9.47 -8.18
CA PHE A 37 -0.30 10.50 -7.97
C PHE A 37 -0.84 11.09 -9.28
N SER A 38 0.02 11.26 -10.29
CA SER A 38 -0.42 11.70 -11.63
C SER A 38 -1.34 10.70 -12.32
N GLN A 39 -1.28 9.41 -11.91
CA GLN A 39 -2.11 8.33 -12.43
C GLN A 39 -3.39 8.10 -11.60
N GLY A 40 -3.71 8.99 -10.66
CA GLY A 40 -4.95 8.95 -9.89
C GLY A 40 -4.89 8.16 -8.58
N VAL A 41 -3.70 7.80 -8.08
CA VAL A 41 -3.53 7.22 -6.75
C VAL A 41 -3.79 8.31 -5.70
N ASP A 42 -4.65 8.04 -4.71
CA ASP A 42 -5.00 9.01 -3.66
C ASP A 42 -3.91 9.13 -2.60
N GLY A 43 -3.31 8.01 -2.22
CA GLY A 43 -2.30 7.95 -1.17
C GLY A 43 -1.32 6.81 -1.35
N ILE A 44 -0.33 6.78 -0.49
CA ILE A 44 0.71 5.75 -0.50
C ILE A 44 0.87 5.10 0.87
N THR A 45 1.26 3.83 0.86
CA THR A 45 1.78 3.14 2.05
C THR A 45 3.23 2.78 1.80
N ILE A 46 4.13 3.33 2.59
CA ILE A 46 5.56 3.05 2.49
C ILE A 46 6.00 1.99 3.49
N PHE A 47 7.05 1.24 3.15
CA PHE A 47 7.66 0.22 4.00
C PHE A 47 6.72 -0.90 4.46
N GLY A 48 5.64 -1.16 3.68
CA GLY A 48 4.84 -2.37 3.82
C GLY A 48 5.57 -3.60 3.25
N THR A 49 4.83 -4.71 3.13
CA THR A 49 5.36 -5.98 2.56
C THR A 49 5.90 -5.77 1.14
N THR A 50 5.12 -5.13 0.27
CA THR A 50 5.53 -4.81 -1.11
C THR A 50 6.76 -3.89 -1.14
N GLY A 51 6.90 -3.02 -0.14
CA GLY A 51 8.03 -2.11 -0.01
C GLY A 51 9.24 -2.70 0.70
N GLU A 52 9.26 -4.00 1.01
CA GLU A 52 10.37 -4.69 1.68
C GLU A 52 10.77 -4.01 3.02
N GLY A 53 9.77 -3.35 3.66
CA GLY A 53 10.01 -2.43 4.77
C GLY A 53 10.72 -3.00 5.99
N PRO A 54 10.36 -4.20 6.49
CA PRO A 54 11.01 -4.79 7.66
C PRO A 54 12.51 -5.08 7.48
N GLU A 55 13.01 -5.08 6.26
CA GLU A 55 14.42 -5.36 5.93
C GLU A 55 15.30 -4.10 5.91
N PHE A 56 14.71 -2.91 5.96
CA PHE A 56 15.43 -1.65 6.08
C PHE A 56 15.60 -1.23 7.54
N SER A 57 16.72 -0.58 7.84
CA SER A 57 16.96 -0.03 9.17
C SER A 57 15.93 1.03 9.55
N VAL A 58 15.72 1.21 10.86
CA VAL A 58 14.85 2.27 11.38
C VAL A 58 15.28 3.65 10.86
N SER A 59 16.58 3.92 10.85
CA SER A 59 17.14 5.20 10.38
C SER A 59 16.87 5.44 8.89
N ASP A 60 16.97 4.41 8.04
CA ASP A 60 16.69 4.53 6.61
C ASP A 60 15.20 4.79 6.35
N ARG A 61 14.32 4.10 7.09
CA ARG A 61 12.86 4.28 6.99
C ARG A 61 12.44 5.67 7.42
N MET A 62 13.00 6.19 8.51
CA MET A 62 12.77 7.56 8.99
C MET A 62 13.27 8.59 7.99
N ALA A 63 14.53 8.48 7.54
CA ALA A 63 15.13 9.40 6.59
C ALA A 63 14.36 9.45 5.25
N THR A 64 13.82 8.30 4.79
CA THR A 64 13.01 8.25 3.56
C THR A 64 11.69 8.99 3.74
N LEU A 65 11.00 8.82 4.87
CA LEU A 65 9.78 9.57 5.17
C LEU A 65 10.05 11.08 5.20
N ASP A 66 11.11 11.49 5.87
CA ASP A 66 11.53 12.90 5.95
C ASP A 66 11.82 13.47 4.56
N ALA A 67 12.49 12.70 3.69
CA ALA A 67 12.79 13.10 2.32
C ALA A 67 11.51 13.28 1.47
N LEU A 68 10.53 12.37 1.59
CA LEU A 68 9.26 12.48 0.88
C LEU A 68 8.51 13.75 1.28
N ILE A 69 8.41 14.02 2.58
CA ILE A 69 7.74 15.22 3.11
C ILE A 69 8.48 16.48 2.70
N SER A 70 9.82 16.49 2.78
CA SER A 70 10.64 17.62 2.37
C SER A 70 10.54 17.92 0.87
N ALA A 71 10.22 16.91 0.06
CA ALA A 71 9.94 17.07 -1.37
C ALA A 71 8.51 17.58 -1.67
N GLY A 72 7.72 17.90 -0.65
CA GLY A 72 6.36 18.44 -0.80
C GLY A 72 5.26 17.40 -0.89
N ILE A 73 5.54 16.12 -0.62
CA ILE A 73 4.50 15.11 -0.51
C ILE A 73 3.76 15.31 0.81
N GLU A 74 2.45 15.55 0.71
CA GLU A 74 1.61 15.86 1.86
C GLU A 74 1.55 14.66 2.83
N PRO A 75 1.91 14.85 4.12
CA PRO A 75 1.90 13.77 5.11
C PRO A 75 0.56 13.04 5.22
N GLN A 76 -0.55 13.77 5.04
CA GLN A 76 -1.91 13.21 5.07
C GLN A 76 -2.25 12.30 3.87
N ARG A 77 -1.36 12.16 2.90
CA ARG A 77 -1.43 11.16 1.81
C ARG A 77 -0.52 9.96 2.05
N ILE A 78 0.19 9.91 3.18
CA ILE A 78 1.14 8.87 3.52
C ILE A 78 0.63 8.02 4.68
N MET A 79 0.59 6.71 4.48
CA MET A 79 0.54 5.71 5.53
C MET A 79 1.94 5.09 5.68
N VAL A 80 2.36 4.82 6.91
CA VAL A 80 3.67 4.22 7.18
C VAL A 80 3.48 2.86 7.82
N SER A 81 3.97 1.80 7.20
CA SER A 81 4.07 0.52 7.89
C SER A 81 5.22 0.59 8.90
N ILE A 82 4.94 0.29 10.17
CA ILE A 82 5.89 0.47 11.28
C ILE A 82 6.36 -0.86 11.87
N GLY A 83 5.91 -2.00 11.33
CA GLY A 83 6.31 -3.31 11.82
C GLY A 83 7.83 -3.49 11.75
N ALA A 84 8.41 -3.96 12.84
CA ALA A 84 9.80 -4.35 12.98
C ALA A 84 9.90 -5.58 13.92
N LEU A 85 11.01 -6.34 13.83
CA LEU A 85 11.21 -7.48 14.71
C LEU A 85 11.50 -7.04 16.15
N ALA A 86 12.32 -6.00 16.33
CA ALA A 86 12.55 -5.40 17.63
C ALA A 86 11.36 -4.51 18.00
N PHE A 87 10.79 -4.75 19.17
CA PHE A 87 9.61 -4.05 19.67
C PHE A 87 9.81 -2.51 19.72
N GLU A 88 10.93 -2.06 20.29
CA GLU A 88 11.25 -0.62 20.41
C GLU A 88 11.49 0.06 19.08
N ASP A 89 11.89 -0.67 18.04
CA ASP A 89 12.00 -0.15 16.68
C ASP A 89 10.62 0.24 16.12
N SER A 90 9.60 -0.60 16.37
CA SER A 90 8.21 -0.28 16.00
C SER A 90 7.69 0.96 16.76
N VAL A 91 8.02 1.10 18.04
CA VAL A 91 7.66 2.29 18.83
C VAL A 91 8.38 3.54 18.30
N THR A 92 9.66 3.43 17.94
CA THR A 92 10.45 4.53 17.41
C THR A 92 9.88 5.01 16.06
N LEU A 93 9.56 4.08 15.16
CA LEU A 93 8.94 4.39 13.86
C LEU A 93 7.55 5.01 14.05
N LEU A 94 6.75 4.51 15.00
CA LEU A 94 5.44 5.06 15.32
C LEU A 94 5.54 6.52 15.77
N ARG A 95 6.42 6.80 16.73
CA ARG A 95 6.64 8.17 17.24
C ARG A 95 7.07 9.14 16.15
N HIS A 96 8.01 8.70 15.31
CA HIS A 96 8.51 9.50 14.20
C HIS A 96 7.42 9.79 13.18
N ALA A 97 6.74 8.75 12.67
CA ALA A 97 5.68 8.91 11.67
C ALA A 97 4.52 9.78 12.19
N THR A 98 4.09 9.56 13.45
CA THR A 98 3.07 10.41 14.08
C THR A 98 3.55 11.86 14.21
N GLY A 99 4.82 12.07 14.56
CA GLY A 99 5.44 13.40 14.65
C GLY A 99 5.47 14.14 13.32
N GLN A 100 5.57 13.43 12.22
CA GLN A 100 5.50 13.96 10.85
C GLN A 100 4.05 14.24 10.37
N GLY A 101 3.04 13.88 11.14
CA GLY A 101 1.64 14.14 10.81
C GLY A 101 1.09 13.28 9.68
N VAL A 102 1.59 12.06 9.50
CA VAL A 102 1.10 11.14 8.46
C VAL A 102 -0.38 10.78 8.67
N TYR A 103 -1.05 10.30 7.61
CA TYR A 103 -2.45 9.87 7.69
C TYR A 103 -2.66 8.78 8.75
N GLY A 104 -1.74 7.83 8.85
CA GLY A 104 -1.76 6.80 9.88
C GLY A 104 -0.60 5.81 9.73
N CYS A 105 -0.44 4.98 10.73
CA CYS A 105 0.56 3.91 10.76
C CYS A 105 -0.10 2.55 10.60
N LEU A 106 0.51 1.64 9.83
CA LEU A 106 0.08 0.25 9.72
C LEU A 106 0.98 -0.62 10.59
N LEU A 107 0.38 -1.47 11.40
CA LEU A 107 1.10 -2.42 12.23
C LEU A 107 0.54 -3.83 12.05
N MET A 108 1.39 -4.73 11.56
CA MET A 108 1.11 -6.17 11.50
C MET A 108 1.63 -6.85 12.77
N THR A 109 0.95 -7.90 13.21
CA THR A 109 1.43 -8.76 14.28
C THR A 109 2.79 -9.37 13.90
N PRO A 110 3.78 -9.47 14.82
CA PRO A 110 5.09 -10.03 14.50
C PRO A 110 5.00 -11.47 13.95
N CYS A 111 5.77 -11.75 12.90
CA CYS A 111 5.73 -13.03 12.19
C CYS A 111 6.62 -14.15 12.80
N MET A 112 7.45 -13.82 13.82
CA MET A 112 8.42 -14.77 14.40
C MET A 112 7.78 -15.88 15.22
N TYR A 113 6.58 -15.66 15.77
CA TYR A 113 5.96 -16.56 16.72
C TYR A 113 4.71 -17.22 16.16
N ARG A 114 4.80 -17.73 14.93
CA ARG A 114 3.70 -18.45 14.26
C ARG A 114 3.24 -19.64 15.11
N GLY A 115 1.95 -19.66 15.43
CA GLY A 115 1.32 -20.68 16.27
C GLY A 115 1.39 -20.35 17.75
N GLY A 116 0.33 -20.65 18.47
CA GLY A 116 0.22 -20.44 19.92
C GLY A 116 0.02 -18.98 20.36
N ILE A 117 -0.04 -18.01 19.44
CA ILE A 117 -0.38 -16.64 19.78
C ILE A 117 -1.89 -16.53 19.98
N THR A 118 -2.28 -16.01 21.15
CA THR A 118 -3.68 -15.82 21.50
C THR A 118 -4.14 -14.39 21.25
N ASP A 119 -5.47 -14.17 21.18
CA ASP A 119 -6.05 -12.82 21.15
C ASP A 119 -5.53 -11.91 22.26
N ASP A 120 -5.29 -12.46 23.46
CA ASP A 120 -4.75 -11.69 24.58
C ASP A 120 -3.31 -11.25 24.33
N GLY A 121 -2.50 -12.11 23.73
CA GLY A 121 -1.13 -11.78 23.33
C GLY A 121 -1.11 -10.70 22.24
N VAL A 122 -1.98 -10.81 21.23
CA VAL A 122 -2.12 -9.82 20.18
C VAL A 122 -2.59 -8.48 20.75
N PHE A 123 -3.63 -8.50 21.61
CA PHE A 123 -4.11 -7.30 22.31
C PHE A 123 -2.99 -6.61 23.10
N GLU A 124 -2.23 -7.38 23.88
CA GLU A 124 -1.12 -6.87 24.68
C GLU A 124 -0.02 -6.24 23.82
N PHE A 125 0.30 -6.85 22.67
CA PHE A 125 1.25 -6.29 21.71
C PHE A 125 0.82 -4.91 21.24
N TYR A 126 -0.42 -4.75 20.74
CA TYR A 126 -0.94 -3.46 20.29
C TYR A 126 -1.05 -2.45 21.43
N ARG A 127 -1.51 -2.90 22.61
CA ARG A 127 -1.60 -2.07 23.81
C ARG A 127 -0.25 -1.44 24.15
N GLN A 128 0.80 -2.24 24.24
CA GLN A 128 2.15 -1.78 24.55
C GLN A 128 2.69 -0.79 23.51
N ILE A 129 2.46 -1.05 22.23
CA ILE A 129 2.87 -0.14 21.14
C ILE A 129 2.18 1.22 21.29
N ILE A 130 0.87 1.25 21.51
CA ILE A 130 0.09 2.47 21.66
C ILE A 130 0.54 3.25 22.90
N GLU A 131 0.61 2.60 24.06
CA GLU A 131 0.96 3.25 25.33
C GLU A 131 2.39 3.79 25.32
N ARG A 132 3.35 3.05 24.73
CA ARG A 132 4.73 3.52 24.59
C ARG A 132 4.87 4.55 23.46
N GLY A 133 4.00 4.54 22.47
CA GLY A 133 3.92 5.60 21.47
C GLY A 133 3.73 6.98 22.11
N GLY A 134 2.93 7.02 23.20
CA GLY A 134 2.86 8.15 24.12
C GLY A 134 2.33 9.45 23.51
N ARG A 135 1.46 9.35 22.48
CA ARG A 135 0.88 10.50 21.77
C ARG A 135 -0.63 10.33 21.60
N ASP A 136 -1.39 11.35 21.93
CA ASP A 136 -2.86 11.34 21.80
C ASP A 136 -3.36 11.40 20.34
N ASP A 137 -2.54 11.94 19.43
CA ASP A 137 -2.81 12.11 18.02
C ASP A 137 -2.36 10.88 17.16
N LEU A 138 -1.88 9.82 17.80
CA LEU A 138 -1.48 8.58 17.17
C LEU A 138 -2.68 7.93 16.47
N ARG A 139 -2.49 7.55 15.20
CA ARG A 139 -3.49 6.90 14.34
C ARG A 139 -2.93 5.58 13.82
N LEU A 140 -3.56 4.47 14.20
CA LEU A 140 -3.07 3.12 13.91
C LEU A 140 -4.11 2.30 13.16
N PHE A 141 -3.69 1.70 12.06
CA PHE A 141 -4.38 0.63 11.37
C PHE A 141 -3.86 -0.72 11.86
N VAL A 142 -4.76 -1.58 12.26
CA VAL A 142 -4.44 -2.99 12.53
C VAL A 142 -4.28 -3.69 11.18
N TYR A 143 -3.15 -4.35 10.94
CA TYR A 143 -2.88 -5.01 9.68
C TYR A 143 -3.04 -6.52 9.81
N ASN A 144 -4.12 -7.04 9.24
CA ASN A 144 -4.39 -8.47 9.15
C ASN A 144 -3.75 -9.05 7.90
N PHE A 145 -2.74 -9.90 8.07
CA PHE A 145 -2.11 -10.66 6.99
C PHE A 145 -1.62 -12.01 7.53
N PRO A 146 -2.53 -12.98 7.73
CA PRO A 146 -2.23 -14.23 8.40
C PRO A 146 -1.21 -15.10 7.64
N ASP A 147 -1.12 -15.03 6.32
CA ASP A 147 -0.12 -15.77 5.55
C ASP A 147 1.31 -15.39 5.94
N ILE A 148 1.54 -14.15 6.34
CA ILE A 148 2.83 -13.66 6.81
C ILE A 148 2.95 -13.77 8.32
N SER A 149 1.99 -13.20 9.05
CA SER A 149 2.05 -13.12 10.52
C SER A 149 1.77 -14.46 11.21
N GLY A 150 1.04 -15.37 10.55
CA GLY A 150 0.50 -16.58 11.17
C GLY A 150 -0.63 -16.31 12.17
N VAL A 151 -1.18 -15.09 12.17
CA VAL A 151 -2.21 -14.63 13.11
C VAL A 151 -3.33 -13.95 12.34
N THR A 152 -4.56 -14.44 12.53
CA THR A 152 -5.77 -13.75 12.07
C THR A 152 -6.26 -12.80 13.17
N ILE A 153 -6.56 -11.57 12.83
CA ILE A 153 -7.13 -10.58 13.75
C ILE A 153 -8.60 -10.91 13.98
N SER A 154 -8.95 -11.38 15.16
CA SER A 154 -10.35 -11.70 15.48
C SER A 154 -11.17 -10.43 15.72
N LEU A 155 -12.48 -10.50 15.41
CA LEU A 155 -13.43 -9.42 15.74
C LEU A 155 -13.44 -9.09 17.24
N ARG A 156 -13.30 -10.11 18.09
CA ARG A 156 -13.25 -9.96 19.55
C ARG A 156 -12.04 -9.12 19.98
N MET A 157 -10.87 -9.46 19.45
CA MET A 157 -9.63 -8.74 19.76
C MET A 157 -9.68 -7.30 19.24
N LEU A 158 -10.14 -7.11 18.00
CA LEU A 158 -10.27 -5.78 17.41
C LEU A 158 -11.25 -4.90 18.20
N ARG A 159 -12.39 -5.46 18.64
CA ARG A 159 -13.38 -4.75 19.46
C ARG A 159 -12.76 -4.27 20.79
N ARG A 160 -12.01 -5.13 21.46
CA ARG A 160 -11.30 -4.76 22.72
C ARG A 160 -10.33 -3.61 22.49
N LEU A 161 -9.59 -3.61 21.38
CA LEU A 161 -8.69 -2.51 21.03
C LEU A 161 -9.47 -1.23 20.76
N ALA A 162 -10.54 -1.29 19.98
CA ALA A 162 -11.37 -0.15 19.63
C ALA A 162 -12.03 0.48 20.88
N GLU A 163 -12.54 -0.32 21.77
CA GLU A 163 -13.15 0.13 23.05
C GLU A 163 -12.12 0.81 23.95
N LYS A 164 -10.91 0.27 24.03
CA LYS A 164 -9.87 0.84 24.89
C LYS A 164 -9.17 2.06 24.27
N TYR A 165 -9.00 2.07 22.96
CA TYR A 165 -8.26 3.12 22.23
C TYR A 165 -9.08 3.69 21.06
N PRO A 166 -10.29 4.24 21.32
CA PRO A 166 -11.24 4.63 20.26
C PRO A 166 -10.72 5.76 19.36
N ARG A 167 -9.75 6.56 19.83
CA ARG A 167 -9.15 7.63 19.03
C ARG A 167 -7.89 7.20 18.29
N ASN A 168 -7.27 6.10 18.70
CA ASN A 168 -5.99 5.67 18.16
C ASN A 168 -6.13 4.54 17.14
N ILE A 169 -7.09 3.61 17.35
CA ILE A 169 -7.40 2.54 16.40
C ILE A 169 -8.40 3.09 15.39
N ILE A 170 -7.92 3.45 14.20
CA ILE A 170 -8.73 4.15 13.19
C ILE A 170 -9.18 3.24 12.05
N GLY A 171 -8.70 2.01 11.99
CA GLY A 171 -9.10 1.09 10.92
C GLY A 171 -8.33 -0.22 10.88
N VAL A 172 -8.64 -0.96 9.82
CA VAL A 172 -7.99 -2.24 9.48
C VAL A 172 -7.53 -2.19 8.03
N LYS A 173 -6.33 -2.68 7.77
CA LYS A 173 -5.96 -3.18 6.44
C LYS A 173 -6.04 -4.69 6.48
N ASP A 174 -6.87 -5.27 5.62
CA ASP A 174 -7.03 -6.72 5.51
C ASP A 174 -6.43 -7.25 4.20
N SER A 175 -5.44 -8.12 4.32
CA SER A 175 -4.82 -8.86 3.22
C SER A 175 -4.94 -10.37 3.47
N GLY A 176 -5.95 -10.79 4.24
CA GLY A 176 -6.13 -12.18 4.65
C GLY A 176 -6.69 -13.10 3.56
N GLY A 177 -7.24 -12.56 2.48
CA GLY A 177 -7.83 -13.36 1.40
C GLY A 177 -9.17 -14.01 1.76
N ASP A 178 -9.78 -13.61 2.88
CA ASP A 178 -11.11 -14.05 3.31
C ASP A 178 -12.10 -12.88 3.23
N PRO A 179 -12.89 -12.78 2.14
CA PRO A 179 -13.84 -11.67 1.97
C PRO A 179 -14.97 -11.70 3.02
N ASP A 180 -15.31 -12.86 3.59
CA ASP A 180 -16.30 -12.94 4.65
C ASP A 180 -15.80 -12.29 5.95
N LEU A 181 -14.53 -12.44 6.28
CA LEU A 181 -13.94 -11.75 7.42
C LEU A 181 -13.84 -10.24 7.17
N THR A 182 -13.43 -9.82 5.97
CA THR A 182 -13.40 -8.38 5.61
C THR A 182 -14.79 -7.77 5.68
N ARG A 183 -15.82 -8.49 5.20
CA ARG A 183 -17.23 -8.07 5.34
C ARG A 183 -17.62 -7.89 6.80
N GLN A 184 -17.22 -8.82 7.67
CA GLN A 184 -17.50 -8.72 9.10
C GLN A 184 -16.82 -7.49 9.74
N TYR A 185 -15.58 -7.16 9.35
CA TYR A 185 -14.94 -5.92 9.80
C TYR A 185 -15.76 -4.69 9.38
N ILE A 186 -16.15 -4.59 8.10
CA ILE A 186 -16.95 -3.48 7.60
C ILE A 186 -18.24 -3.31 8.39
N LEU A 187 -19.00 -4.40 8.57
CA LEU A 187 -20.30 -4.36 9.22
C LEU A 187 -20.23 -4.15 10.74
N SER A 188 -19.14 -4.61 11.39
CA SER A 188 -18.99 -4.53 12.85
C SER A 188 -18.33 -3.24 13.34
N PHE A 189 -17.63 -2.51 12.47
CA PHE A 189 -16.83 -1.33 12.82
C PHE A 189 -17.06 -0.18 11.85
N SER A 190 -18.32 0.30 11.77
CA SER A 190 -18.76 1.33 10.80
C SER A 190 -17.99 2.65 10.91
N GLU A 191 -17.42 2.95 12.08
CA GLU A 191 -16.62 4.17 12.32
C GLU A 191 -15.15 4.02 11.91
N MET A 192 -14.73 2.82 11.54
CA MET A 192 -13.36 2.53 11.13
C MET A 192 -13.20 2.59 9.61
N SER A 193 -12.02 3.00 9.18
CA SER A 193 -11.60 2.83 7.78
C SER A 193 -11.16 1.39 7.54
N ILE A 194 -11.89 0.64 6.71
CA ILE A 194 -11.53 -0.73 6.34
C ILE A 194 -10.98 -0.72 4.91
N PHE A 195 -9.73 -1.16 4.75
CA PHE A 195 -9.06 -1.33 3.47
C PHE A 195 -8.86 -2.81 3.17
N THR A 196 -9.12 -3.22 1.93
CA THR A 196 -8.67 -4.52 1.45
C THR A 196 -7.28 -4.43 0.80
N GLY A 197 -6.51 -5.51 0.88
CA GLY A 197 -5.32 -5.74 0.08
C GLY A 197 -5.56 -6.76 -1.05
N ASN A 198 -6.82 -7.19 -1.22
CA ASN A 198 -7.27 -8.10 -2.27
C ASN A 198 -8.21 -7.35 -3.22
N GLU A 199 -7.69 -6.92 -4.33
CA GLU A 199 -8.39 -6.05 -5.28
C GLU A 199 -9.55 -6.75 -5.98
N ILE A 200 -9.50 -8.08 -6.07
CA ILE A 200 -10.56 -8.90 -6.67
C ILE A 200 -11.86 -8.87 -5.88
N ASP A 201 -11.80 -8.51 -4.59
CA ASP A 201 -12.94 -8.46 -3.68
C ASP A 201 -13.67 -7.09 -3.71
N LEU A 202 -13.11 -6.10 -4.42
CA LEU A 202 -13.69 -4.75 -4.51
C LEU A 202 -15.17 -4.74 -4.91
N PRO A 203 -15.63 -5.51 -5.93
CA PRO A 203 -17.04 -5.51 -6.35
C PRO A 203 -18.00 -5.96 -5.25
N GLU A 204 -17.57 -6.88 -4.41
CA GLU A 204 -18.36 -7.41 -3.33
C GLU A 204 -18.37 -6.52 -2.09
N LEU A 205 -17.21 -5.92 -1.77
CA LEU A 205 -17.00 -5.21 -0.52
C LEU A 205 -17.34 -3.71 -0.60
N ASN A 206 -17.15 -3.05 -1.74
CA ASN A 206 -17.46 -1.63 -1.92
C ASN A 206 -18.90 -1.27 -1.57
N PRO A 207 -19.94 -2.03 -1.99
CA PRO A 207 -21.33 -1.75 -1.63
C PRO A 207 -21.60 -1.79 -0.13
N LEU A 208 -20.79 -2.52 0.64
CA LEU A 208 -20.95 -2.68 2.09
C LEU A 208 -20.32 -1.53 2.90
N GLY A 209 -19.57 -0.63 2.26
CA GLY A 209 -18.93 0.50 2.93
C GLY A 209 -17.42 0.35 3.10
N LEU A 210 -16.76 -0.48 2.27
CA LEU A 210 -15.30 -0.53 2.21
C LEU A 210 -14.73 0.87 1.96
N THR A 211 -13.68 1.24 2.68
CA THR A 211 -12.99 2.53 2.46
C THR A 211 -12.26 2.55 1.12
N GLY A 212 -11.67 1.42 0.74
CA GLY A 212 -10.92 1.29 -0.51
C GLY A 212 -9.87 0.19 -0.45
N THR A 213 -8.81 0.35 -1.21
CA THR A 213 -7.72 -0.63 -1.25
C THR A 213 -6.37 -0.02 -0.92
N VAL A 214 -5.52 -0.80 -0.25
CA VAL A 214 -4.08 -0.54 -0.09
C VAL A 214 -3.35 -1.68 -0.77
N CYS A 215 -2.99 -1.49 -2.03
CA CYS A 215 -2.61 -2.58 -2.91
C CYS A 215 -1.24 -2.46 -3.57
N GLY A 216 -0.66 -3.61 -3.88
CA GLY A 216 0.60 -3.71 -4.61
C GLY A 216 0.44 -3.44 -6.11
N LEU A 217 -0.70 -3.80 -6.70
CA LEU A 217 -0.96 -3.66 -8.13
C LEU A 217 -0.97 -2.20 -8.60
N ALA A 218 -1.30 -1.26 -7.72
CA ALA A 218 -1.23 0.16 -8.03
C ALA A 218 0.20 0.65 -8.42
N ASN A 219 1.25 -0.11 -8.09
CA ASN A 219 2.61 0.20 -8.56
C ASN A 219 2.80 -0.03 -10.05
N ILE A 220 2.07 -0.96 -10.65
CA ILE A 220 2.29 -1.40 -12.03
C ILE A 220 1.13 -1.01 -12.95
N MET A 221 -0.09 -0.93 -12.45
CA MET A 221 -1.28 -0.58 -13.21
C MET A 221 -2.15 0.49 -12.51
N PRO A 222 -1.59 1.67 -12.15
CA PRO A 222 -2.28 2.63 -11.28
C PRO A 222 -3.59 3.17 -11.89
N THR A 223 -3.61 3.55 -13.17
CA THR A 223 -4.81 4.06 -13.86
C THR A 223 -5.90 2.98 -13.97
N PHE A 224 -5.50 1.74 -14.24
CA PHE A 224 -6.43 0.61 -14.25
C PHE A 224 -7.05 0.41 -12.87
N MET A 225 -6.23 0.41 -11.82
CA MET A 225 -6.70 0.27 -10.44
C MET A 225 -7.58 1.43 -10.00
N ARG A 226 -7.30 2.66 -10.46
CA ARG A 226 -8.18 3.82 -10.22
C ARG A 226 -9.56 3.58 -10.81
N THR A 227 -9.63 3.25 -12.09
CA THR A 227 -10.89 3.00 -12.79
C THR A 227 -11.65 1.84 -12.14
N LEU A 228 -10.96 0.74 -11.84
CA LEU A 228 -11.58 -0.40 -11.15
C LEU A 228 -12.12 0.00 -9.77
N THR A 229 -11.36 0.71 -8.97
CA THR A 229 -11.80 1.12 -7.61
C THR A 229 -13.05 2.01 -7.68
N ASP A 230 -13.16 2.85 -8.69
CA ASP A 230 -14.32 3.74 -8.88
C ASP A 230 -15.56 3.01 -9.39
N THR A 231 -15.39 1.97 -10.20
CA THR A 231 -16.48 1.32 -10.95
C THR A 231 -16.76 -0.12 -10.57
N ALA A 232 -16.01 -0.68 -9.61
CA ALA A 232 -16.04 -2.11 -9.28
C ALA A 232 -17.47 -2.65 -8.99
N ASN A 233 -18.34 -1.85 -8.40
CA ASN A 233 -19.71 -2.21 -8.05
C ASN A 233 -20.74 -1.82 -9.12
N SER A 234 -20.32 -1.35 -10.28
CA SER A 234 -21.18 -0.98 -11.40
C SER A 234 -21.14 -2.01 -12.54
N TYR A 235 -22.03 -1.85 -13.51
CA TYR A 235 -22.01 -2.69 -14.72
C TYR A 235 -20.72 -2.47 -15.53
N GLU A 236 -20.25 -1.24 -15.58
CA GLU A 236 -19.03 -0.84 -16.30
C GLU A 236 -17.76 -1.45 -15.69
N GLY A 237 -17.77 -1.76 -14.39
CA GLY A 237 -16.64 -2.39 -13.71
C GLY A 237 -16.45 -3.88 -14.02
N ARG A 238 -17.46 -4.58 -14.53
CA ARG A 238 -17.37 -6.03 -14.77
C ARG A 238 -16.26 -6.44 -15.73
N PRO A 239 -16.07 -5.79 -16.90
CA PRO A 239 -14.96 -6.10 -17.79
C PRO A 239 -13.59 -5.88 -17.14
N LEU A 240 -13.47 -4.88 -16.27
CA LEU A 240 -12.23 -4.61 -15.51
C LEU A 240 -11.92 -5.72 -14.51
N VAL A 241 -12.92 -6.28 -13.84
CA VAL A 241 -12.73 -7.42 -12.93
C VAL A 241 -12.20 -8.64 -13.68
N GLU A 242 -12.76 -8.95 -14.87
CA GLU A 242 -12.27 -10.05 -15.71
C GLU A 242 -10.85 -9.77 -16.23
N ALA A 243 -10.54 -8.54 -16.63
CA ALA A 243 -9.19 -8.14 -17.01
C ALA A 243 -8.22 -8.26 -15.84
N LEU A 244 -8.62 -7.90 -14.60
CA LEU A 244 -7.81 -8.09 -13.40
C LEU A 244 -7.49 -9.57 -13.16
N ARG A 245 -8.48 -10.47 -13.32
CA ARG A 245 -8.25 -11.93 -13.21
C ARG A 245 -7.23 -12.43 -14.23
N ALA A 246 -7.26 -11.88 -15.45
CA ALA A 246 -6.28 -12.21 -16.48
C ALA A 246 -4.87 -11.70 -16.13
N ALA A 247 -4.75 -10.50 -15.55
CA ALA A 247 -3.48 -9.99 -15.02
C ALA A 247 -2.93 -10.87 -13.90
N ASP A 248 -3.79 -11.24 -12.94
CA ASP A 248 -3.43 -12.11 -11.83
C ASP A 248 -2.91 -13.47 -12.32
N ALA A 249 -3.54 -14.06 -13.33
CA ALA A 249 -3.08 -15.33 -13.94
C ALA A 249 -1.69 -15.22 -14.60
N ILE A 250 -1.23 -14.03 -14.97
CA ILE A 250 0.12 -13.76 -15.46
C ILE A 250 1.07 -13.60 -14.27
N LEU A 251 0.72 -12.74 -13.32
CA LEU A 251 1.58 -12.31 -12.22
C LEU A 251 1.78 -13.39 -11.16
N SER A 252 0.75 -14.18 -10.87
CA SER A 252 0.78 -15.25 -9.84
C SER A 252 1.74 -16.41 -10.18
N ARG A 253 2.23 -16.49 -11.42
CA ARG A 253 3.25 -17.48 -11.82
C ARG A 253 4.64 -17.18 -11.25
N TYR A 254 4.85 -16.01 -10.69
CA TYR A 254 6.13 -15.50 -10.22
C TYR A 254 5.97 -14.83 -8.86
N PRO A 255 7.02 -14.72 -8.04
CA PRO A 255 6.97 -13.92 -6.82
C PRO A 255 6.59 -12.47 -7.14
N PHE A 256 5.63 -11.92 -6.41
CA PHE A 256 5.03 -10.62 -6.73
C PHE A 256 6.03 -9.46 -6.73
N ILE A 257 6.84 -9.32 -5.67
CA ILE A 257 7.76 -8.17 -5.52
C ILE A 257 8.79 -8.10 -6.66
N PRO A 258 9.50 -9.20 -7.00
CA PRO A 258 10.40 -9.21 -8.17
C PRO A 258 9.68 -8.87 -9.47
N SER A 259 8.46 -9.40 -9.68
CA SER A 259 7.66 -9.15 -10.87
C SER A 259 7.25 -7.68 -10.98
N ALA A 260 6.74 -7.11 -9.90
CA ALA A 260 6.35 -5.70 -9.84
C ALA A 260 7.54 -4.78 -10.14
N LYS A 261 8.70 -5.05 -9.51
CA LYS A 261 9.91 -4.26 -9.76
C LYS A 261 10.44 -4.41 -11.20
N ALA A 262 10.28 -5.56 -11.83
CA ALA A 262 10.64 -5.74 -13.23
C ALA A 262 9.74 -4.91 -14.17
N ILE A 263 8.43 -4.88 -13.91
CA ILE A 263 7.47 -4.06 -14.66
C ILE A 263 7.73 -2.57 -14.41
N ILE A 264 7.97 -2.15 -13.16
CA ILE A 264 8.31 -0.77 -12.84
C ILE A 264 9.61 -0.35 -13.55
N ALA A 265 10.64 -1.21 -13.57
CA ALA A 265 11.90 -0.96 -14.27
C ALA A 265 11.69 -0.70 -15.76
N ASP A 266 10.78 -1.44 -16.37
CA ASP A 266 10.40 -1.27 -17.79
C ASP A 266 9.59 0.03 -17.98
N THR A 267 8.57 0.28 -17.15
CA THR A 267 7.72 1.48 -17.18
C THR A 267 8.53 2.76 -16.99
N MET A 268 9.42 2.77 -16.00
CA MET A 268 10.25 3.93 -15.67
C MET A 268 11.53 4.01 -16.50
N SER A 269 11.79 3.02 -17.37
CA SER A 269 13.03 2.90 -18.15
C SER A 269 14.30 2.98 -17.27
N ASP A 270 14.23 2.45 -16.05
CA ASP A 270 15.32 2.50 -15.06
C ASP A 270 15.57 1.12 -14.42
N ARG A 271 16.66 0.47 -14.84
CA ARG A 271 17.05 -0.86 -14.34
C ARG A 271 17.42 -0.89 -12.84
N ASN A 272 17.60 0.26 -12.18
CA ASN A 272 17.85 0.29 -10.74
C ASN A 272 16.67 -0.27 -9.93
N TRP A 273 15.47 -0.26 -10.49
CA TRP A 273 14.30 -0.89 -9.89
C TRP A 273 14.39 -2.42 -9.76
N LEU A 274 15.30 -3.06 -10.49
CA LEU A 274 15.50 -4.51 -10.40
C LEU A 274 16.18 -4.96 -9.08
N ARG A 275 16.68 -4.05 -8.26
CA ARG A 275 17.31 -4.40 -6.98
C ARG A 275 16.28 -4.87 -5.97
N LEU A 276 16.63 -5.93 -5.26
CA LEU A 276 15.80 -6.58 -4.24
C LEU A 276 16.61 -6.79 -2.97
N MET A 277 15.95 -6.78 -1.83
CA MET A 277 16.58 -7.25 -0.58
C MET A 277 16.76 -8.76 -0.62
N PRO A 278 17.96 -9.27 -0.32
CA PRO A 278 18.14 -10.70 -0.08
C PRO A 278 17.26 -11.17 1.10
N PRO A 279 16.66 -12.37 1.06
CA PRO A 279 16.98 -13.45 0.12
C PRO A 279 16.23 -13.42 -1.22
N MET A 280 15.45 -12.39 -1.50
CA MET A 280 14.76 -12.29 -2.78
C MET A 280 15.76 -12.10 -3.93
N VAL A 281 15.46 -12.72 -5.06
CA VAL A 281 16.23 -12.59 -6.29
C VAL A 281 15.29 -12.38 -7.48
N GLN A 282 15.78 -11.67 -8.49
CA GLN A 282 15.05 -11.58 -9.76
C GLN A 282 14.95 -12.97 -10.42
N PRO A 283 13.83 -13.29 -11.06
CA PRO A 283 13.75 -14.46 -11.93
C PRO A 283 14.84 -14.41 -13.00
N PRO A 284 15.26 -15.56 -13.55
CA PRO A 284 16.19 -15.58 -14.69
C PRO A 284 15.75 -14.65 -15.80
N ALA A 285 16.70 -13.94 -16.43
CA ALA A 285 16.41 -12.88 -17.40
C ALA A 285 15.41 -13.28 -18.51
N PRO A 286 15.47 -14.50 -19.11
CA PRO A 286 14.46 -14.90 -20.10
C PRO A 286 13.05 -15.02 -19.51
N GLN A 287 12.89 -15.49 -18.26
CA GLN A 287 11.60 -15.61 -17.60
C GLN A 287 11.05 -14.23 -17.22
N SER A 288 11.91 -13.35 -16.72
CA SER A 288 11.53 -11.96 -16.40
C SER A 288 11.06 -11.22 -17.66
N ALA A 289 11.78 -11.36 -18.78
CA ALA A 289 11.38 -10.77 -20.05
C ALA A 289 10.03 -11.32 -20.54
N GLN A 290 9.83 -12.64 -20.51
CA GLN A 290 8.56 -13.27 -20.90
C GLN A 290 7.38 -12.76 -20.06
N MET A 291 7.60 -12.56 -18.75
CA MET A 291 6.58 -12.05 -17.84
C MET A 291 6.25 -10.59 -18.18
N VAL A 292 7.25 -9.73 -18.36
CA VAL A 292 7.06 -8.32 -18.76
C VAL A 292 6.34 -8.23 -20.10
N ASP A 293 6.73 -9.02 -21.10
CA ASP A 293 6.08 -9.07 -22.40
C ASP A 293 4.62 -9.54 -22.32
N ALA A 294 4.33 -10.53 -21.48
CA ALA A 294 2.97 -11.00 -21.26
C ALA A 294 2.11 -9.92 -20.57
N TYR A 295 2.68 -9.25 -19.57
CA TYR A 295 2.04 -8.13 -18.89
C TYR A 295 1.77 -6.97 -19.87
N ARG A 296 2.71 -6.57 -20.71
CA ARG A 296 2.53 -5.50 -21.72
C ARG A 296 1.43 -5.82 -22.71
N ARG A 297 1.32 -7.05 -23.20
CA ARG A 297 0.19 -7.46 -24.07
C ARG A 297 -1.15 -7.36 -23.35
N TRP A 298 -1.20 -7.76 -22.09
CA TRP A 298 -2.40 -7.59 -21.27
C TRP A 298 -2.73 -6.11 -21.10
N GLU A 299 -1.77 -5.28 -20.74
CA GLU A 299 -1.94 -3.84 -20.54
C GLU A 299 -2.50 -3.12 -21.77
N GLN A 300 -1.99 -3.48 -22.97
CA GLN A 300 -2.51 -2.94 -24.23
C GLN A 300 -3.98 -3.31 -24.44
N GLY A 301 -4.37 -4.55 -24.19
CA GLY A 301 -5.78 -4.97 -24.28
C GLY A 301 -6.65 -4.32 -23.21
N ALA A 302 -6.15 -4.18 -21.99
CA ALA A 302 -6.87 -3.56 -20.88
C ALA A 302 -7.05 -2.04 -21.07
N ALA A 303 -6.17 -1.38 -21.83
CA ALA A 303 -6.29 0.05 -22.12
C ALA A 303 -7.60 0.41 -22.85
N GLU A 304 -8.16 -0.51 -23.64
CA GLU A 304 -9.43 -0.32 -24.32
C GLU A 304 -10.64 -0.25 -23.36
N LEU A 305 -10.48 -0.73 -22.14
CA LEU A 305 -11.49 -0.70 -21.08
C LEU A 305 -11.44 0.58 -20.23
N LEU A 306 -10.37 1.37 -20.39
CA LEU A 306 -10.18 2.57 -19.59
C LEU A 306 -10.88 3.76 -20.23
N PRO A 307 -11.38 4.72 -19.45
CA PRO A 307 -11.89 5.96 -19.99
C PRO A 307 -10.80 6.68 -20.78
N ALA A 308 -11.17 7.34 -21.88
CA ALA A 308 -10.24 8.18 -22.63
C ALA A 308 -9.55 9.14 -21.64
N ALA A 309 -8.22 9.26 -21.75
CA ALA A 309 -7.49 10.21 -20.93
C ALA A 309 -8.13 11.61 -21.10
N PRO A 310 -8.41 12.34 -20.00
CA PRO A 310 -8.92 13.70 -20.14
C PRO A 310 -7.92 14.48 -21.00
N GLU A 311 -8.40 15.15 -22.04
CA GLU A 311 -7.59 16.08 -22.81
C GLU A 311 -6.99 17.10 -21.83
N ILE A 312 -5.70 16.99 -21.56
CA ILE A 312 -4.99 18.01 -20.79
C ILE A 312 -5.03 19.26 -21.68
N ALA A 313 -5.93 20.18 -21.35
CA ALA A 313 -5.93 21.51 -21.96
C ALA A 313 -4.55 22.12 -21.67
N VAL A 314 -3.66 22.05 -22.64
CA VAL A 314 -2.37 22.75 -22.60
C VAL A 314 -2.70 24.23 -22.61
N HIS A 315 -2.88 24.83 -21.44
CA HIS A 315 -2.88 26.27 -21.33
C HIS A 315 -1.46 26.76 -21.62
N SER A 316 -1.20 27.00 -22.90
CA SER A 316 -0.01 27.70 -23.39
C SER A 316 -0.06 29.17 -22.96
N ASN A 317 0.15 29.45 -21.70
CA ASN A 317 0.44 30.79 -21.17
C ASN A 317 1.87 30.80 -20.60
N VAL A 318 2.86 30.49 -21.43
CA VAL A 318 4.24 30.84 -21.18
C VAL A 318 4.55 32.05 -22.07
N THR A 319 4.40 33.24 -21.51
CA THR A 319 4.92 34.45 -22.11
C THR A 319 6.45 34.39 -22.02
N PRO A 320 7.18 34.50 -23.15
CA PRO A 320 8.65 34.46 -23.11
C PRO A 320 9.16 35.70 -22.35
N ILE A 321 9.92 35.47 -21.26
CA ILE A 321 10.68 36.53 -20.60
C ILE A 321 11.80 36.95 -21.56
N ARG A 322 11.69 38.16 -22.11
CA ARG A 322 12.80 38.83 -22.79
C ARG A 322 13.83 39.25 -21.74
N ILE A 323 14.99 38.63 -21.80
CA ILE A 323 16.16 39.10 -21.09
C ILE A 323 16.71 40.28 -21.89
N ALA A 324 16.76 41.46 -21.27
CA ALA A 324 17.46 42.64 -21.75
C ALA A 324 18.88 42.63 -21.21
#